data_65ca1cbe3442213626ed48bced36a2fa
#
_entry.id   65ca1cbe3442213626ed48bced36a2fa
#
_cell.length_a   1.000
_cell.length_b   1.000
_cell.length_c   1.000
_cell.angle_alpha   90.00
_cell.angle_beta   90.00
_cell.angle_gamma   90.00
#
_symmetry.space_group_name_H-M   'P 1'
#
loop_
_entity.id
_entity.type
_entity.pdbx_description
1 polymer ?
#
loop_
_entity_poly.entity_id
_entity_poly.type
_entity_poly.pdbx_seq_one_letter_code
_entity_poly.pdbx_strand_id
1 'polypeptide(L)'
;MKFDNPTDQITYDLIDRLQKFVNRIAARINSFSRDLGFMKYKMTFGERDDDIYIVTFPKSGTTLMQMLLYQMTTDGSMDFNHIYDVSPWIRNDVFLKRPPREFPSPRLIKSHDPYRKFDRSTKGRFIFVIRNGMDVAVSLYHQQKNYNKADLDFDKFYKKTFLDKHQMNYFRFMKAWLQNKNKLNVLYIHFEDILKDFDQTIDRIAQFCNIEITAEDRPRIKDRCSFEFMKQHEDKFGEQPPKPKERIYDQFIRKGKAGEGKKTLSEMQQKEYLQLFEKELAQLVEKRR
;
A
#
# COMPACT_ATOMS: atom_id res chain seq x y z
N MET A 1 -30.21 23.76 2.69
CA MET A 1 -30.94 24.66 3.59
C MET A 1 -31.23 25.89 2.79
N LYS A 2 -32.46 26.33 2.69
CA LYS A 2 -32.82 27.64 2.05
C LYS A 2 -33.12 28.61 3.20
N PHE A 3 -32.55 29.80 3.11
CA PHE A 3 -32.82 30.87 4.07
C PHE A 3 -33.89 31.79 3.46
N ASP A 4 -34.81 32.24 4.29
CA ASP A 4 -35.91 33.14 3.84
C ASP A 4 -35.41 34.58 3.55
N ASN A 5 -34.26 34.94 4.14
CA ASN A 5 -33.63 36.24 3.91
C ASN A 5 -32.38 36.08 3.02
N PRO A 6 -32.25 36.80 1.88
CA PRO A 6 -31.11 36.78 1.01
C PRO A 6 -29.78 37.12 1.70
N THR A 7 -29.81 38.02 2.69
CA THR A 7 -28.62 38.41 3.45
C THR A 7 -28.07 37.24 4.28
N ASP A 8 -28.94 36.44 4.85
CA ASP A 8 -28.55 35.24 5.64
C ASP A 8 -27.96 34.18 4.74
N GLN A 9 -28.47 33.99 3.54
CA GLN A 9 -27.89 33.08 2.54
C GLN A 9 -26.47 33.50 2.14
N ILE A 10 -26.27 34.82 1.86
CA ILE A 10 -24.92 35.34 1.53
C ILE A 10 -23.94 35.15 2.68
N THR A 11 -24.39 35.45 3.90
CA THR A 11 -23.57 35.29 5.11
C THR A 11 -23.18 33.82 5.33
N TYR A 12 -24.15 32.91 5.17
CA TYR A 12 -23.92 31.47 5.26
C TYR A 12 -22.89 31.00 4.21
N ASP A 13 -23.06 31.41 2.96
CA ASP A 13 -22.16 31.03 1.87
C ASP A 13 -20.72 31.54 2.11
N LEU A 14 -20.59 32.74 2.66
CA LEU A 14 -19.31 33.32 3.03
C LEU A 14 -18.64 32.51 4.17
N ILE A 15 -19.38 32.20 5.21
CA ILE A 15 -18.91 31.39 6.34
C ILE A 15 -18.49 30.00 5.84
N ASP A 16 -19.29 29.34 5.02
CA ASP A 16 -18.97 28.01 4.44
C ASP A 16 -17.68 28.05 3.62
N ARG A 17 -17.48 29.10 2.78
CA ARG A 17 -16.24 29.30 2.03
C ARG A 17 -15.04 29.52 2.93
N LEU A 18 -15.17 30.34 3.97
CA LEU A 18 -14.12 30.58 4.96
C LEU A 18 -13.78 29.31 5.72
N GLN A 19 -14.78 28.56 6.15
CA GLN A 19 -14.59 27.28 6.85
C GLN A 19 -13.86 26.27 5.96
N LYS A 20 -14.25 26.16 4.68
CA LYS A 20 -13.55 25.30 3.70
C LYS A 20 -12.11 25.74 3.48
N PHE A 21 -11.85 27.04 3.44
CA PHE A 21 -10.50 27.59 3.33
C PHE A 21 -9.64 27.27 4.55
N VAL A 22 -10.14 27.53 5.76
CA VAL A 22 -9.48 27.21 7.04
C VAL A 22 -9.18 25.72 7.13
N ASN A 23 -10.16 24.86 6.79
CA ASN A 23 -9.98 23.41 6.79
C ASN A 23 -8.88 22.95 5.81
N ARG A 24 -8.74 23.61 4.65
CA ARG A 24 -7.63 23.32 3.71
C ARG A 24 -6.27 23.68 4.28
N ILE A 25 -6.17 24.83 4.97
CA ILE A 25 -4.93 25.25 5.63
C ILE A 25 -4.59 24.27 6.75
N ALA A 26 -5.54 23.96 7.61
CA ALA A 26 -5.35 22.99 8.69
C ALA A 26 -4.90 21.61 8.17
N ALA A 27 -5.49 21.13 7.07
CA ALA A 27 -5.09 19.89 6.42
C ALA A 27 -3.63 19.95 5.90
N ARG A 28 -3.18 21.09 5.35
CA ARG A 28 -1.80 21.29 4.91
C ARG A 28 -0.82 21.30 6.09
N ILE A 29 -1.15 22.03 7.14
CA ILE A 29 -0.33 22.08 8.38
C ILE A 29 -0.20 20.69 8.99
N ASN A 30 -1.29 19.96 9.10
CA ASN A 30 -1.31 18.59 9.62
C ASN A 30 -0.50 17.63 8.72
N SER A 31 -0.54 17.81 7.40
CA SER A 31 0.29 17.03 6.48
C SER A 31 1.77 17.32 6.68
N PHE A 32 2.14 18.59 6.80
CA PHE A 32 3.52 19.02 7.04
C PHE A 32 4.03 18.52 8.39
N SER A 33 3.23 18.63 9.45
CA SER A 33 3.57 18.11 10.78
C SER A 33 3.83 16.59 10.74
N ARG A 34 3.01 15.83 10.00
CA ARG A 34 3.26 14.39 9.79
C ARG A 34 4.54 14.12 9.02
N ASP A 35 4.85 14.92 8.00
CA ASP A 35 6.10 14.77 7.26
C ASP A 35 7.33 15.07 8.14
N LEU A 36 7.26 16.08 9.00
CA LEU A 36 8.31 16.37 10.01
C LEU A 36 8.44 15.21 11.01
N GLY A 37 7.33 14.68 11.52
CA GLY A 37 7.33 13.51 12.39
C GLY A 37 7.96 12.28 11.70
N PHE A 38 7.66 12.06 10.43
CA PHE A 38 8.27 11.00 9.64
C PHE A 38 9.78 11.21 9.44
N MET A 39 10.21 12.42 9.14
CA MET A 39 11.65 12.73 9.03
C MET A 39 12.38 12.49 10.34
N LYS A 40 11.84 12.99 11.46
CA LYS A 40 12.39 12.75 12.80
C LYS A 40 12.49 11.25 13.11
N TYR A 41 11.43 10.49 12.83
CA TYR A 41 11.43 9.05 13.03
C TYR A 41 12.52 8.36 12.19
N LYS A 42 12.64 8.71 10.90
CA LYS A 42 13.68 8.16 10.01
C LYS A 42 15.10 8.46 10.52
N MET A 43 15.35 9.66 11.05
CA MET A 43 16.67 10.00 11.60
C MET A 43 17.06 9.11 12.78
N THR A 44 16.10 8.77 13.65
CA THR A 44 16.34 7.87 14.80
C THR A 44 16.38 6.39 14.37
N PHE A 45 15.49 5.99 13.46
CA PHE A 45 15.42 4.62 12.94
C PHE A 45 16.67 4.25 12.12
N GLY A 46 17.27 5.25 11.46
CA GLY A 46 18.41 5.09 10.56
C GLY A 46 18.07 4.31 9.29
N GLU A 47 18.98 4.28 8.35
CA GLU A 47 18.92 3.46 7.15
C GLU A 47 20.06 2.44 7.18
N ARG A 48 19.79 1.17 6.81
CA ARG A 48 20.79 0.10 6.75
C ARG A 48 20.93 -0.38 5.31
N ASP A 49 22.12 -0.85 4.94
CA ASP A 49 22.40 -1.36 3.58
C ASP A 49 21.63 -2.63 3.27
N ASP A 50 21.23 -3.37 4.30
CA ASP A 50 20.47 -4.61 4.22
C ASP A 50 18.95 -4.43 4.39
N ASP A 51 18.46 -3.20 4.54
CA ASP A 51 17.01 -2.94 4.59
C ASP A 51 16.31 -3.45 3.32
N ILE A 52 15.16 -4.10 3.51
CA ILE A 52 14.28 -4.53 2.42
C ILE A 52 12.97 -3.75 2.51
N TYR A 53 12.78 -2.84 1.57
CA TYR A 53 11.56 -2.05 1.46
C TYR A 53 10.52 -2.77 0.62
N ILE A 54 9.36 -3.04 1.20
CA ILE A 54 8.20 -3.62 0.53
C ILE A 54 7.30 -2.48 0.08
N VAL A 55 7.39 -2.14 -1.20
CA VAL A 55 6.68 -0.98 -1.75
C VAL A 55 5.57 -1.41 -2.68
N THR A 56 4.39 -0.91 -2.42
CA THR A 56 3.22 -1.20 -3.24
C THR A 56 2.28 0.00 -3.31
N PHE A 57 1.48 0.08 -4.36
CA PHE A 57 0.24 0.83 -4.23
C PHE A 57 -0.69 0.05 -3.26
N PRO A 58 -1.49 0.71 -2.42
CA PRO A 58 -2.40 0.00 -1.51
C PRO A 58 -3.22 -1.08 -2.23
N LYS A 59 -3.42 -2.21 -1.58
CA LYS A 59 -4.16 -3.38 -2.11
C LYS A 59 -3.49 -4.15 -3.25
N SER A 60 -2.18 -3.98 -3.43
CA SER A 60 -1.40 -4.72 -4.43
C SER A 60 -0.64 -5.94 -3.88
N GLY A 61 -1.05 -6.51 -2.75
CA GLY A 61 -0.41 -7.71 -2.19
C GLY A 61 0.67 -7.44 -1.14
N THR A 62 0.67 -6.26 -0.51
CA THR A 62 1.67 -5.85 0.49
C THR A 62 1.81 -6.85 1.62
N THR A 63 0.70 -7.29 2.21
CA THR A 63 0.70 -8.20 3.37
C THR A 63 1.21 -9.59 2.99
N LEU A 64 0.87 -10.09 1.81
CA LEU A 64 1.44 -11.33 1.30
C LEU A 64 2.97 -11.20 1.15
N MET A 65 3.45 -10.09 0.60
CA MET A 65 4.89 -9.86 0.45
C MET A 65 5.60 -9.67 1.80
N GLN A 66 4.96 -9.00 2.78
CA GLN A 66 5.48 -8.92 4.14
C GLN A 66 5.62 -10.32 4.75
N MET A 67 4.59 -11.15 4.63
CA MET A 67 4.58 -12.51 5.15
C MET A 67 5.62 -13.39 4.44
N LEU A 68 5.70 -13.31 3.11
CA LEU A 68 6.66 -14.06 2.32
C LEU A 68 8.10 -13.73 2.76
N LEU A 69 8.47 -12.47 2.82
CA LEU A 69 9.80 -12.06 3.24
C LEU A 69 10.09 -12.43 4.70
N TYR A 70 9.12 -12.28 5.58
CA TYR A 70 9.27 -12.72 6.97
C TYR A 70 9.56 -14.22 7.08
N GLN A 71 8.83 -15.04 6.34
CA GLN A 71 9.06 -16.47 6.28
C GLN A 71 10.40 -16.86 5.63
N MET A 72 10.92 -16.03 4.72
CA MET A 72 12.22 -16.24 4.07
C MET A 72 13.41 -15.80 4.90
N THR A 73 13.23 -14.86 5.84
CA THR A 73 14.35 -14.24 6.60
C THR A 73 14.40 -14.65 8.07
N THR A 74 13.46 -15.48 8.51
CA THR A 74 13.36 -15.92 9.90
C THR A 74 13.03 -17.42 9.97
N ASP A 75 12.93 -17.95 11.20
CA ASP A 75 12.44 -19.31 11.44
C ASP A 75 10.97 -19.53 11.10
N GLY A 76 10.28 -18.43 10.72
CA GLY A 76 8.88 -18.45 10.34
C GLY A 76 7.90 -18.63 11.50
N SER A 77 8.33 -18.41 12.74
CA SER A 77 7.44 -18.35 13.90
C SER A 77 6.30 -17.36 13.67
N MET A 78 5.11 -17.68 14.15
CA MET A 78 3.96 -16.78 14.15
C MET A 78 3.80 -16.04 15.49
N ASP A 79 4.85 -15.96 16.30
CA ASP A 79 4.86 -15.37 17.64
C ASP A 79 4.93 -13.83 17.61
N PHE A 80 4.08 -13.23 16.80
CA PHE A 80 3.84 -11.78 16.80
C PHE A 80 2.34 -11.50 16.91
N ASN A 81 1.99 -10.38 17.53
CA ASN A 81 0.58 -9.98 17.63
C ASN A 81 0.06 -9.39 16.31
N HIS A 82 0.91 -8.66 15.61
CA HIS A 82 0.56 -8.06 14.33
C HIS A 82 1.77 -8.03 13.40
N ILE A 83 1.57 -8.17 12.09
CA ILE A 83 2.65 -8.19 11.08
C ILE A 83 3.57 -6.94 11.15
N TYR A 84 3.09 -5.82 11.68
CA TYR A 84 3.92 -4.63 11.89
C TYR A 84 4.88 -4.76 13.07
N ASP A 85 4.78 -5.81 13.88
CA ASP A 85 5.75 -6.09 14.94
C ASP A 85 7.05 -6.66 14.37
N VAL A 86 6.98 -7.27 13.19
CA VAL A 86 8.13 -7.89 12.49
C VAL A 86 8.45 -7.22 11.15
N SER A 87 7.49 -6.47 10.58
CA SER A 87 7.65 -5.72 9.33
C SER A 87 6.96 -4.36 9.46
N PRO A 88 7.65 -3.33 10.03
CA PRO A 88 7.05 -2.07 10.41
C PRO A 88 6.55 -1.26 9.21
N TRP A 89 5.47 -0.51 9.44
CA TRP A 89 5.04 0.56 8.58
C TRP A 89 5.32 1.90 9.25
N ILE A 90 6.46 2.51 8.93
CA ILE A 90 6.97 3.70 9.61
C ILE A 90 5.94 4.84 9.67
N ARG A 91 5.18 5.08 8.58
CA ARG A 91 4.14 6.11 8.59
C ARG A 91 3.02 5.82 9.57
N ASN A 92 2.69 4.55 9.78
CA ASN A 92 1.71 4.13 10.77
C ASN A 92 2.25 4.31 12.19
N ASP A 93 3.51 3.98 12.43
CA ASP A 93 4.14 4.19 13.73
C ASP A 93 4.19 5.68 14.09
N VAL A 94 4.54 6.54 13.14
CA VAL A 94 4.49 8.01 13.31
C VAL A 94 3.05 8.49 13.58
N PHE A 95 2.08 7.98 12.85
CA PHE A 95 0.67 8.33 13.05
C PHE A 95 0.17 7.93 14.44
N LEU A 96 0.55 6.74 14.90
CA LEU A 96 0.23 6.21 16.23
C LEU A 96 1.15 6.72 17.33
N LYS A 97 2.09 7.63 17.02
CA LYS A 97 3.09 8.18 17.94
C LYS A 97 3.93 7.10 18.65
N ARG A 98 4.20 5.99 17.95
CA ARG A 98 5.08 4.93 18.45
C ARG A 98 6.53 5.34 18.27
N PRO A 99 7.40 5.04 19.25
CA PRO A 99 8.84 5.26 19.08
C PRO A 99 9.43 4.28 18.06
N PRO A 100 10.58 4.62 17.45
CA PRO A 100 11.37 3.65 16.70
C PRO A 100 11.73 2.44 17.56
N ARG A 101 11.63 1.26 16.96
CA ARG A 101 11.94 -0.03 17.58
C ARG A 101 13.13 -0.67 16.86
N GLU A 102 13.85 -1.53 17.55
CA GLU A 102 14.88 -2.36 16.94
C GLU A 102 14.22 -3.56 16.24
N PHE A 103 14.81 -3.93 15.10
CA PHE A 103 14.42 -5.08 14.30
C PHE A 103 15.65 -5.88 13.91
N PRO A 104 15.54 -7.22 13.78
CA PRO A 104 16.61 -8.04 13.27
C PRO A 104 17.01 -7.66 11.84
N SER A 105 18.17 -8.10 11.43
CA SER A 105 18.70 -7.92 10.07
C SER A 105 18.30 -9.13 9.19
N PRO A 106 17.82 -8.92 7.97
CA PRO A 106 17.44 -7.63 7.38
C PRO A 106 16.12 -7.08 7.93
N ARG A 107 15.96 -5.75 7.99
CA ARG A 107 14.69 -5.14 8.36
C ARG A 107 13.73 -5.14 7.18
N LEU A 108 12.50 -5.57 7.41
CA LEU A 108 11.44 -5.66 6.40
C LEU A 108 10.50 -4.46 6.54
N ILE A 109 10.65 -3.43 5.71
CA ILE A 109 9.97 -2.15 5.89
C ILE A 109 8.84 -1.98 4.88
N LYS A 110 7.60 -1.98 5.38
CA LYS A 110 6.42 -1.68 4.55
C LYS A 110 6.39 -0.21 4.16
N SER A 111 6.11 0.07 2.88
CA SER A 111 5.87 1.43 2.40
C SER A 111 4.77 1.51 1.32
N HIS A 112 3.98 2.58 1.41
CA HIS A 112 3.11 3.08 0.36
C HIS A 112 3.54 4.49 -0.07
N ASP A 113 4.80 4.84 0.21
CA ASP A 113 5.30 6.17 -0.08
C ASP A 113 5.46 6.39 -1.58
N PRO A 114 5.13 7.59 -2.06
CA PRO A 114 5.41 7.95 -3.44
C PRO A 114 6.93 7.99 -3.68
N TYR A 115 7.34 7.61 -4.88
CA TYR A 115 8.74 7.49 -5.30
C TYR A 115 9.63 8.69 -4.90
N ARG A 116 9.10 9.91 -4.97
CA ARG A 116 9.80 11.16 -4.60
C ARG A 116 10.28 11.24 -3.14
N LYS A 117 9.82 10.33 -2.28
CA LYS A 117 10.26 10.23 -0.87
C LYS A 117 11.57 9.44 -0.71
N PHE A 118 12.04 8.84 -1.79
CA PHE A 118 13.30 8.10 -1.87
C PHE A 118 14.20 8.78 -2.88
N ASP A 119 15.45 8.98 -2.52
CA ASP A 119 16.48 9.55 -3.38
C ASP A 119 17.62 8.55 -3.61
N ARG A 120 18.64 8.96 -4.35
CA ARG A 120 19.77 8.09 -4.67
C ARG A 120 20.60 7.68 -3.45
N SER A 121 20.49 8.42 -2.36
CA SER A 121 21.19 8.09 -1.11
C SER A 121 20.44 7.07 -0.26
N THR A 122 19.18 6.79 -0.58
CA THR A 122 18.42 5.77 0.16
C THR A 122 19.01 4.40 -0.06
N LYS A 123 19.46 3.79 1.03
CA LYS A 123 20.09 2.49 1.08
C LYS A 123 19.08 1.35 1.03
N GLY A 124 19.59 0.14 0.88
CA GLY A 124 18.80 -1.08 0.90
C GLY A 124 18.24 -1.49 -0.46
N ARG A 125 17.38 -2.49 -0.42
CA ARG A 125 16.73 -3.11 -1.58
C ARG A 125 15.24 -2.83 -1.56
N PHE A 126 14.65 -2.71 -2.75
CA PHE A 126 13.22 -2.43 -2.88
C PHE A 126 12.54 -3.58 -3.61
N ILE A 127 11.50 -4.14 -3.04
CA ILE A 127 10.59 -5.06 -3.73
C ILE A 127 9.32 -4.28 -4.06
N PHE A 128 9.12 -4.02 -5.34
CA PHE A 128 7.96 -3.28 -5.82
C PHE A 128 6.94 -4.22 -6.43
N VAL A 129 5.78 -4.36 -5.76
CA VAL A 129 4.72 -5.24 -6.25
C VAL A 129 3.78 -4.48 -7.17
N ILE A 130 3.67 -4.96 -8.40
CA ILE A 130 2.76 -4.49 -9.44
C ILE A 130 1.51 -5.37 -9.41
N ARG A 131 0.33 -4.78 -9.45
CA ARG A 131 -0.94 -5.50 -9.59
C ARG A 131 -1.84 -4.80 -10.59
N ASN A 132 -2.67 -5.56 -11.31
CA ASN A 132 -3.66 -4.99 -12.22
C ASN A 132 -4.51 -3.91 -11.51
N GLY A 133 -4.55 -2.70 -12.07
CA GLY A 133 -5.20 -1.56 -11.43
C GLY A 133 -6.72 -1.69 -11.31
N MET A 134 -7.37 -2.47 -12.20
CA MET A 134 -8.81 -2.75 -12.05
C MET A 134 -9.07 -3.59 -10.80
N ASP A 135 -8.23 -4.59 -10.52
CA ASP A 135 -8.33 -5.41 -9.29
C ASP A 135 -8.02 -4.58 -8.05
N VAL A 136 -7.04 -3.68 -8.15
CA VAL A 136 -6.69 -2.74 -7.08
C VAL A 136 -7.87 -1.81 -6.78
N ALA A 137 -8.55 -1.27 -7.81
CA ALA A 137 -9.71 -0.40 -7.63
C ALA A 137 -10.82 -1.07 -6.84
N VAL A 138 -11.19 -2.29 -7.24
CA VAL A 138 -12.24 -3.07 -6.57
C VAL A 138 -11.83 -3.41 -5.13
N SER A 139 -10.59 -3.86 -4.92
CA SER A 139 -10.10 -4.20 -3.59
C SER A 139 -10.04 -3.00 -2.64
N LEU A 140 -9.64 -1.83 -3.15
CA LEU A 140 -9.57 -0.61 -2.37
C LEU A 140 -10.97 -0.05 -2.05
N TYR A 141 -11.91 -0.16 -3.01
CA TYR A 141 -13.30 0.20 -2.79
C TYR A 141 -13.92 -0.60 -1.64
N HIS A 142 -13.78 -1.93 -1.67
CA HIS A 142 -14.29 -2.80 -0.60
C HIS A 142 -13.65 -2.47 0.75
N GLN A 143 -12.34 -2.21 0.79
CA GLN A 143 -11.67 -1.79 2.02
C GLN A 143 -12.26 -0.49 2.56
N GLN A 144 -12.42 0.54 1.72
CA GLN A 144 -12.95 1.82 2.18
C GLN A 144 -14.41 1.74 2.60
N LYS A 145 -15.22 0.97 1.88
CA LYS A 145 -16.62 0.72 2.24
C LYS A 145 -16.73 0.06 3.62
N ASN A 146 -15.95 -0.98 3.86
CA ASN A 146 -15.94 -1.69 5.13
C ASN A 146 -15.35 -0.84 6.27
N TYR A 147 -14.27 -0.09 5.97
CA TYR A 147 -13.57 0.75 6.95
C TYR A 147 -14.44 1.90 7.46
N ASN A 148 -15.09 2.61 6.56
CA ASN A 148 -15.88 3.79 6.88
C ASN A 148 -17.34 3.48 7.16
N LYS A 149 -17.80 2.21 6.95
CA LYS A 149 -19.22 1.83 6.98
C LYS A 149 -20.11 2.81 6.19
N ALA A 150 -19.55 3.44 5.15
CA ALA A 150 -20.20 4.46 4.37
C ALA A 150 -20.91 3.83 3.18
N ASP A 151 -22.03 4.41 2.80
CA ASP A 151 -22.67 4.14 1.51
C ASP A 151 -21.84 4.83 0.42
N LEU A 152 -20.78 4.12 -0.02
CA LEU A 152 -19.82 4.62 -0.97
C LEU A 152 -20.24 4.19 -2.37
N ASP A 153 -20.54 5.15 -3.22
CA ASP A 153 -20.81 4.91 -4.63
C ASP A 153 -19.52 4.55 -5.37
N PHE A 154 -19.54 3.44 -6.13
CA PHE A 154 -18.35 2.93 -6.80
C PHE A 154 -17.85 3.88 -7.89
N ASP A 155 -18.74 4.48 -8.68
CA ASP A 155 -18.35 5.37 -9.79
C ASP A 155 -17.68 6.65 -9.28
N LYS A 156 -18.23 7.24 -8.22
CA LYS A 156 -17.62 8.41 -7.57
C LYS A 156 -16.28 8.06 -6.96
N PHE A 157 -16.19 6.91 -6.30
CA PHE A 157 -14.94 6.41 -5.74
C PHE A 157 -13.88 6.18 -6.83
N TYR A 158 -14.25 5.48 -7.91
CA TYR A 158 -13.36 5.16 -9.02
C TYR A 158 -12.80 6.43 -9.66
N LYS A 159 -13.66 7.36 -10.01
CA LYS A 159 -13.27 8.66 -10.59
C LYS A 159 -12.33 9.43 -9.67
N LYS A 160 -12.68 9.57 -8.41
CA LYS A 160 -11.90 10.33 -7.43
C LYS A 160 -10.54 9.68 -7.12
N THR A 161 -10.51 8.37 -6.94
CA THR A 161 -9.32 7.66 -6.42
C THR A 161 -8.38 7.24 -7.54
N PHE A 162 -8.90 6.91 -8.71
CA PHE A 162 -8.11 6.38 -9.82
C PHE A 162 -7.85 7.39 -10.93
N LEU A 163 -8.80 8.23 -11.25
CA LEU A 163 -8.73 9.11 -12.41
C LEU A 163 -8.37 10.56 -12.07
N ASP A 164 -8.55 10.99 -10.83
CA ASP A 164 -8.26 12.38 -10.43
C ASP A 164 -6.76 12.68 -10.58
N LYS A 165 -6.45 13.54 -11.55
CA LYS A 165 -5.09 13.98 -11.87
C LYS A 165 -4.46 14.86 -10.78
N HIS A 166 -5.24 15.43 -9.90
CA HIS A 166 -4.76 16.32 -8.84
C HIS A 166 -4.27 15.58 -7.61
N GLN A 167 -4.56 14.29 -7.49
CA GLN A 167 -4.14 13.45 -6.37
C GLN A 167 -3.04 12.46 -6.77
N MET A 168 -2.36 11.87 -5.80
CA MET A 168 -1.48 10.74 -6.00
C MET A 168 -2.34 9.50 -6.23
N ASN A 169 -2.76 9.30 -7.46
CA ASN A 169 -3.55 8.16 -7.89
C ASN A 169 -2.67 6.97 -8.29
N TYR A 170 -3.30 5.86 -8.64
CA TYR A 170 -2.64 4.63 -9.06
C TYR A 170 -1.64 4.87 -10.21
N PHE A 171 -2.05 5.54 -11.28
CA PHE A 171 -1.22 5.73 -12.47
C PHE A 171 0.03 6.57 -12.18
N ARG A 172 -0.11 7.65 -11.43
CA ARG A 172 1.03 8.52 -11.04
C ARG A 172 2.00 7.79 -10.13
N PHE A 173 1.49 7.00 -9.20
CA PHE A 173 2.32 6.21 -8.29
C PHE A 173 3.10 5.16 -9.07
N MET A 174 2.42 4.35 -9.88
CA MET A 174 3.02 3.32 -10.71
C MET A 174 4.05 3.89 -11.68
N LYS A 175 3.69 4.94 -12.41
CA LYS A 175 4.60 5.59 -13.37
C LYS A 175 5.90 6.05 -12.72
N ALA A 176 5.83 6.71 -11.58
CA ALA A 176 7.00 7.22 -10.88
C ALA A 176 7.94 6.09 -10.43
N TRP A 177 7.40 4.99 -9.89
CA TRP A 177 8.18 3.84 -9.47
C TRP A 177 8.75 3.05 -10.64
N LEU A 178 7.99 2.84 -11.71
CA LEU A 178 8.44 2.12 -12.90
C LEU A 178 9.52 2.87 -13.66
N GLN A 179 9.49 4.19 -13.68
CA GLN A 179 10.55 5.01 -14.28
C GLN A 179 11.88 4.88 -13.53
N ASN A 180 11.83 4.75 -12.20
CA ASN A 180 12.99 4.61 -11.32
C ASN A 180 14.14 5.60 -11.67
N LYS A 181 13.81 6.88 -11.75
CA LYS A 181 14.74 7.94 -12.17
C LYS A 181 15.98 8.07 -11.26
N ASN A 182 15.82 7.76 -9.96
CA ASN A 182 16.90 7.78 -8.98
C ASN A 182 17.77 6.51 -9.03
N LYS A 183 17.44 5.55 -9.88
CA LYS A 183 18.17 4.28 -10.01
C LYS A 183 18.33 3.52 -8.69
N LEU A 184 17.25 3.47 -7.92
CA LEU A 184 17.16 2.64 -6.73
C LEU A 184 17.32 1.17 -7.12
N ASN A 185 17.82 0.35 -6.19
CA ASN A 185 17.91 -1.09 -6.38
C ASN A 185 16.54 -1.75 -6.18
N VAL A 186 15.80 -1.97 -7.27
CA VAL A 186 14.39 -2.39 -7.25
C VAL A 186 14.18 -3.70 -8.00
N LEU A 187 13.63 -4.70 -7.32
CA LEU A 187 13.03 -5.88 -7.94
C LEU A 187 11.53 -5.63 -8.17
N TYR A 188 11.09 -5.80 -9.41
CA TYR A 188 9.68 -5.69 -9.79
C TYR A 188 9.05 -7.08 -9.81
N ILE A 189 7.97 -7.26 -9.03
CA ILE A 189 7.21 -8.51 -8.94
C ILE A 189 5.76 -8.24 -9.33
N HIS A 190 5.22 -9.02 -10.25
CA HIS A 190 3.80 -8.95 -10.58
C HIS A 190 3.01 -9.85 -9.62
N PHE A 191 1.94 -9.32 -9.05
CA PHE A 191 1.08 -10.07 -8.14
C PHE A 191 0.50 -11.32 -8.80
N GLU A 192 0.18 -11.21 -10.07
CA GLU A 192 -0.34 -12.31 -10.90
C GLU A 192 0.71 -13.43 -11.08
N ASP A 193 2.01 -13.07 -11.16
CA ASP A 193 3.10 -14.05 -11.25
C ASP A 193 3.30 -14.78 -9.91
N ILE A 194 3.11 -14.09 -8.78
CA ILE A 194 3.11 -14.74 -7.45
C ILE A 194 2.06 -15.86 -7.39
N LEU A 195 0.85 -15.58 -7.92
CA LEU A 195 -0.23 -16.56 -7.90
C LEU A 195 -0.02 -17.69 -8.90
N LYS A 196 0.70 -17.44 -10.00
CA LYS A 196 0.95 -18.40 -11.06
C LYS A 196 2.08 -19.36 -10.73
N ASP A 197 3.18 -18.82 -10.21
CA ASP A 197 4.40 -19.57 -9.87
C ASP A 197 5.05 -18.97 -8.61
N PHE A 198 4.64 -19.52 -7.48
CA PHE A 198 5.11 -19.06 -6.19
C PHE A 198 6.57 -19.45 -5.94
N ASP A 199 7.01 -20.62 -6.40
CA ASP A 199 8.39 -21.08 -6.27
C ASP A 199 9.36 -20.19 -7.04
N GLN A 200 9.04 -19.83 -8.29
CA GLN A 200 9.83 -18.88 -9.07
C GLN A 200 9.90 -17.51 -8.38
N THR A 201 8.82 -17.09 -7.73
CA THR A 201 8.80 -15.84 -6.97
C THR A 201 9.76 -15.90 -5.79
N ILE A 202 9.79 -17.00 -5.03
CA ILE A 202 10.74 -17.23 -3.95
C ILE A 202 12.18 -17.14 -4.49
N ASP A 203 12.48 -17.82 -5.59
CA ASP A 203 13.83 -17.84 -6.17
C ASP A 203 14.30 -16.45 -6.60
N ARG A 204 13.44 -15.69 -7.27
CA ARG A 204 13.75 -14.31 -7.69
C ARG A 204 14.03 -13.40 -6.50
N ILE A 205 13.24 -13.49 -5.44
CA ILE A 205 13.43 -12.69 -4.23
C ILE A 205 14.68 -13.14 -3.48
N ALA A 206 14.91 -14.44 -3.33
CA ALA A 206 16.08 -15.02 -2.67
C ALA A 206 17.36 -14.54 -3.35
N GLN A 207 17.44 -14.65 -4.66
CA GLN A 207 18.58 -14.17 -5.45
C GLN A 207 18.79 -12.65 -5.31
N PHE A 208 17.74 -11.87 -5.43
CA PHE A 208 17.82 -10.40 -5.36
C PHE A 208 18.21 -9.89 -3.97
N CYS A 209 17.67 -10.51 -2.92
CA CYS A 209 17.94 -10.14 -1.53
C CYS A 209 19.16 -10.83 -0.93
N ASN A 210 19.77 -11.78 -1.64
CA ASN A 210 20.87 -12.62 -1.16
C ASN A 210 20.45 -13.39 0.11
N ILE A 211 19.29 -14.06 0.03
CA ILE A 211 18.72 -14.90 1.10
C ILE A 211 18.91 -16.37 0.69
N GLU A 212 19.48 -17.18 1.57
CA GLU A 212 19.52 -18.63 1.38
C GLU A 212 18.18 -19.24 1.76
N ILE A 213 17.63 -20.10 0.89
CA ILE A 213 16.40 -20.85 1.10
C ILE A 213 16.72 -22.34 0.94
N THR A 214 16.53 -23.08 2.01
CA THR A 214 16.74 -24.53 1.99
C THR A 214 15.54 -25.27 1.39
N ALA A 215 15.72 -26.57 1.10
CA ALA A 215 14.61 -27.41 0.63
C ALA A 215 13.51 -27.56 1.70
N GLU A 216 13.91 -27.57 2.99
CA GLU A 216 13.00 -27.68 4.13
C GLU A 216 12.19 -26.39 4.36
N ASP A 217 12.73 -25.21 3.99
CA ASP A 217 12.03 -23.94 4.16
C ASP A 217 10.84 -23.78 3.21
N ARG A 218 10.95 -24.28 1.99
CA ARG A 218 9.96 -24.06 0.93
C ARG A 218 8.54 -24.50 1.29
N PRO A 219 8.32 -25.72 1.80
CA PRO A 219 6.99 -26.16 2.23
C PRO A 219 6.38 -25.22 3.29
N ARG A 220 7.18 -24.82 4.30
CA ARG A 220 6.76 -23.90 5.34
C ARG A 220 6.38 -22.53 4.76
N ILE A 221 7.22 -21.96 3.90
CA ILE A 221 6.97 -20.67 3.26
C ILE A 221 5.66 -20.73 2.45
N LYS A 222 5.47 -21.78 1.66
CA LYS A 222 4.25 -21.96 0.84
C LYS A 222 3.00 -22.10 1.69
N ASP A 223 3.05 -22.93 2.72
CA ASP A 223 1.93 -23.12 3.64
C ASP A 223 1.55 -21.81 4.31
N ARG A 224 2.52 -21.13 4.95
CA ARG A 224 2.30 -19.90 5.72
C ARG A 224 1.87 -18.70 4.85
N CYS A 225 2.22 -18.70 3.58
CA CYS A 225 1.79 -17.68 2.61
C CYS A 225 0.55 -18.09 1.82
N SER A 226 -0.04 -19.26 2.08
CA SER A 226 -1.28 -19.67 1.43
C SER A 226 -2.45 -18.75 1.82
N PHE A 227 -3.44 -18.65 0.93
CA PHE A 227 -4.64 -17.86 1.21
C PHE A 227 -5.37 -18.38 2.45
N GLU A 228 -5.49 -19.69 2.58
CA GLU A 228 -6.16 -20.38 3.66
C GLU A 228 -5.50 -20.09 4.99
N PHE A 229 -4.18 -20.26 5.09
CA PHE A 229 -3.42 -19.97 6.29
C PHE A 229 -3.51 -18.49 6.70
N MET A 230 -3.26 -17.58 5.75
CA MET A 230 -3.33 -16.15 6.04
C MET A 230 -4.75 -15.70 6.42
N LYS A 231 -5.78 -16.32 5.84
CA LYS A 231 -7.18 -16.04 6.18
C LYS A 231 -7.53 -16.53 7.59
N GLN A 232 -7.04 -17.69 7.97
CA GLN A 232 -7.22 -18.25 9.32
C GLN A 232 -6.58 -17.35 10.39
N HIS A 233 -5.46 -16.70 10.08
CA HIS A 233 -4.72 -15.82 10.98
C HIS A 233 -4.93 -14.32 10.66
N GLU A 234 -6.08 -13.99 10.10
CA GLU A 234 -6.38 -12.63 9.61
C GLU A 234 -6.30 -11.54 10.68
N ASP A 235 -6.49 -11.90 11.94
CA ASP A 235 -6.33 -11.02 13.10
C ASP A 235 -4.90 -10.45 13.26
N LYS A 236 -3.89 -11.15 12.74
CA LYS A 236 -2.49 -10.71 12.74
C LYS A 236 -2.14 -9.76 11.59
N PHE A 237 -3.07 -9.50 10.68
CA PHE A 237 -2.84 -8.69 9.48
C PHE A 237 -3.78 -7.47 9.45
N GLY A 238 -3.55 -6.61 8.48
CA GLY A 238 -4.41 -5.46 8.26
C GLY A 238 -3.83 -4.15 8.77
N GLU A 239 -4.69 -3.16 8.92
CA GLU A 239 -4.33 -1.87 9.47
C GLU A 239 -4.69 -1.84 10.95
N GLN A 240 -3.75 -1.44 11.78
CA GLN A 240 -4.03 -1.28 13.20
C GLN A 240 -4.90 -0.04 13.41
N PRO A 241 -6.03 -0.16 14.12
CA PRO A 241 -6.83 0.98 14.50
C PRO A 241 -6.07 1.85 15.51
N PRO A 242 -6.38 3.15 15.58
CA PRO A 242 -5.83 4.03 16.62
C PRO A 242 -6.14 3.54 18.04
N LYS A 243 -7.24 2.78 18.20
CA LYS A 243 -7.64 2.13 19.44
C LYS A 243 -7.61 0.61 19.27
N PRO A 244 -6.85 -0.15 20.07
CA PRO A 244 -6.67 -1.59 19.89
C PRO A 244 -7.94 -2.45 19.96
N LYS A 245 -9.05 -1.90 20.49
CA LYS A 245 -10.29 -2.66 20.75
C LYS A 245 -11.35 -2.55 19.65
N GLU A 246 -11.16 -1.70 18.64
CA GLU A 246 -12.14 -1.53 17.57
C GLU A 246 -11.64 -2.22 16.30
N ARG A 247 -12.26 -3.34 15.93
CA ARG A 247 -12.15 -3.88 14.57
C ARG A 247 -12.81 -2.87 13.63
N ILE A 248 -12.01 -2.34 12.70
CA ILE A 248 -12.49 -1.36 11.74
C ILE A 248 -13.22 -2.04 10.58
N TYR A 249 -12.91 -3.33 10.29
CA TYR A 249 -13.58 -4.10 9.24
C TYR A 249 -13.55 -5.60 9.54
N ASP A 250 -14.59 -6.30 9.03
CA ASP A 250 -14.80 -7.73 9.29
C ASP A 250 -13.90 -8.64 8.44
N GLN A 251 -13.34 -8.13 7.32
CA GLN A 251 -12.53 -8.91 6.39
C GLN A 251 -11.41 -8.08 5.79
N PHE A 252 -10.18 -8.32 6.21
CA PHE A 252 -9.00 -7.73 5.59
C PHE A 252 -8.52 -8.57 4.40
N ILE A 253 -8.40 -9.88 4.59
CA ILE A 253 -8.06 -10.85 3.55
C ILE A 253 -9.36 -11.35 2.92
N ARG A 254 -9.70 -10.86 1.72
CA ARG A 254 -11.03 -11.05 1.13
C ARG A 254 -11.11 -12.25 0.18
N LYS A 255 -10.34 -12.26 -0.89
CA LYS A 255 -10.43 -13.28 -1.95
C LYS A 255 -9.08 -13.87 -2.38
N GLY A 256 -7.96 -13.15 -2.24
CA GLY A 256 -6.63 -13.62 -2.64
C GLY A 256 -6.46 -13.97 -4.12
N LYS A 257 -7.35 -13.48 -5.00
CA LYS A 257 -7.41 -13.84 -6.43
C LYS A 257 -7.23 -12.63 -7.33
N ALA A 258 -6.80 -12.87 -8.57
CA ALA A 258 -6.76 -11.90 -9.66
C ALA A 258 -8.02 -11.99 -10.55
N GLY A 259 -8.28 -10.93 -11.34
CA GLY A 259 -9.32 -10.89 -12.37
C GLY A 259 -10.71 -10.44 -11.90
N GLU A 260 -10.85 -9.98 -10.66
CA GLU A 260 -12.13 -9.46 -10.16
C GLU A 260 -12.50 -8.11 -10.78
N GLY A 261 -11.50 -7.28 -11.04
CA GLY A 261 -11.71 -5.97 -11.64
C GLY A 261 -12.43 -6.05 -12.98
N LYS A 262 -12.03 -6.98 -13.84
CA LYS A 262 -12.69 -7.20 -15.14
C LYS A 262 -14.18 -7.61 -15.01
N LYS A 263 -14.57 -8.24 -13.90
CA LYS A 263 -15.95 -8.66 -13.65
C LYS A 263 -16.81 -7.56 -13.01
N THR A 264 -16.18 -6.60 -12.35
CA THR A 264 -16.87 -5.59 -11.53
C THR A 264 -16.98 -4.24 -12.23
N LEU A 265 -15.94 -3.83 -12.98
CA LEU A 265 -15.95 -2.58 -13.72
C LEU A 265 -16.90 -2.69 -14.92
N SER A 266 -17.64 -1.61 -15.19
CA SER A 266 -18.41 -1.49 -16.43
C SER A 266 -17.48 -1.50 -17.65
N GLU A 267 -18.02 -1.83 -18.82
CA GLU A 267 -17.25 -1.81 -20.09
C GLU A 267 -16.63 -0.44 -20.36
N MET A 268 -17.32 0.63 -20.04
CA MET A 268 -16.81 1.98 -20.17
C MET A 268 -15.62 2.23 -19.24
N GLN A 269 -15.71 1.82 -17.99
CA GLN A 269 -14.60 1.95 -17.03
C GLN A 269 -13.38 1.09 -17.41
N GLN A 270 -13.62 -0.13 -17.91
CA GLN A 270 -12.56 -1.00 -18.42
C GLN A 270 -11.86 -0.34 -19.61
N LYS A 271 -12.61 0.19 -20.58
CA LYS A 271 -12.06 0.90 -21.74
C LYS A 271 -11.23 2.12 -21.32
N GLU A 272 -11.75 2.93 -20.41
CA GLU A 272 -11.04 4.10 -19.87
C GLU A 272 -9.73 3.69 -19.15
N TYR A 273 -9.77 2.65 -18.32
CA TYR A 273 -8.58 2.11 -17.66
C TYR A 273 -7.56 1.65 -18.69
N LEU A 274 -7.96 0.85 -19.68
CA LEU A 274 -7.06 0.30 -20.69
C LEU A 274 -6.41 1.39 -21.53
N GLN A 275 -7.15 2.43 -21.91
CA GLN A 275 -6.59 3.58 -22.63
C GLN A 275 -5.54 4.33 -21.78
N LEU A 276 -5.81 4.55 -20.51
CA LEU A 276 -4.85 5.17 -19.60
C LEU A 276 -3.64 4.27 -19.35
N PHE A 277 -3.86 2.98 -19.16
CA PHE A 277 -2.77 2.02 -18.96
C PHE A 277 -1.83 1.97 -20.18
N GLU A 278 -2.38 1.86 -21.37
CA GLU A 278 -1.61 1.86 -22.60
C GLU A 278 -0.78 3.13 -22.74
N LYS A 279 -1.41 4.27 -22.53
CA LYS A 279 -0.75 5.58 -22.64
C LYS A 279 0.34 5.82 -21.59
N GLU A 280 0.12 5.42 -20.33
CA GLU A 280 0.94 5.87 -19.21
C GLU A 280 1.88 4.79 -18.67
N LEU A 281 1.52 3.51 -18.79
CA LEU A 281 2.20 2.43 -18.08
C LEU A 281 2.65 1.26 -18.93
N ALA A 282 2.02 0.93 -20.06
CA ALA A 282 2.25 -0.33 -20.78
C ALA A 282 3.73 -0.58 -21.06
N GLN A 283 4.42 0.33 -21.75
CA GLN A 283 5.84 0.22 -22.05
C GLN A 283 6.74 0.14 -20.82
N LEU A 284 6.35 0.86 -19.73
CA LEU A 284 7.12 0.85 -18.49
C LEU A 284 6.98 -0.48 -17.75
N VAL A 285 5.79 -1.06 -17.76
CA VAL A 285 5.52 -2.37 -17.15
C VAL A 285 6.24 -3.47 -17.91
N GLU A 286 6.15 -3.47 -19.24
CA GLU A 286 6.84 -4.44 -20.11
C GLU A 286 8.36 -4.42 -19.89
N LYS A 287 8.96 -3.25 -19.81
CA LYS A 287 10.40 -3.09 -19.53
C LYS A 287 10.84 -3.65 -18.18
N ARG A 288 9.90 -3.89 -17.25
CA ARG A 288 10.16 -4.35 -15.87
C ARG A 288 9.73 -5.82 -15.63
N ARG A 289 9.33 -6.53 -16.67
CA ARG A 289 9.15 -7.97 -16.68
C ARG A 289 10.47 -8.69 -16.90
#